data_22b3d8bceceb313bc97206caa21ccaff
#
_entry.id   22b3d8bceceb313bc97206caa21ccaff
#
_cell.length_a   1.000
_cell.length_b   1.000
_cell.length_c   1.000
_cell.angle_alpha   90.00
_cell.angle_beta   90.00
_cell.angle_gamma   90.00
#
_symmetry.space_group_name_H-M   'P 1'
#
loop_
_entity.id
_entity.type
_entity.pdbx_description
1 polymer ?
#
loop_
_entity_poly.entity_id
_entity_poly.type
_entity_poly.pdbx_seq_one_letter_code
_entity_poly.pdbx_strand_id
1 'polypeptide(L)'
;MITKLRRLLIPGVILACAVLMMSLKYEAPSEAEMLVMKYAKEKQVAFTEYPESLLKLLEDNPETKEFVLDYPFRESWAVDLSRYDGDRGVPLFLQWDRQWGYEMCHGEFVGVNGSAAMCLAMAGYCISDGSSQFSPDKIIKFAEKNDYRDAALICQGGAALGLKVTSIAWEKAKVTAYLKNGSPIVAATDSGDLGKYIVLSGCYNGMITVNDPYSRVNSEKVWTFEELTGHVRNIWVIQDET
;
A
#
# COMPACT_ATOMS: atom_id res chain seq x y z
N MET A 1 49.43 47.01 4.85
CA MET A 1 48.83 46.23 3.73
C MET A 1 47.83 45.18 4.20
N ILE A 2 47.84 44.74 5.45
CA ILE A 2 46.97 43.69 6.00
C ILE A 2 45.54 44.18 6.34
N THR A 3 45.34 45.44 6.63
CA THR A 3 44.03 46.02 7.02
C THR A 3 43.06 46.25 5.85
N LYS A 4 43.53 46.32 4.60
CA LYS A 4 42.63 46.44 3.42
C LYS A 4 42.06 45.11 2.95
N LEU A 5 42.74 43.98 3.23
CA LEU A 5 42.29 42.65 2.83
C LEU A 5 41.10 42.13 3.69
N ARG A 6 41.06 42.52 4.98
CA ARG A 6 39.96 42.13 5.90
C ARG A 6 38.60 42.76 5.58
N ARG A 7 38.61 43.98 4.94
CA ARG A 7 37.34 44.68 4.58
C ARG A 7 36.67 44.15 3.30
N LEU A 8 37.42 43.40 2.48
CA LEU A 8 36.89 42.83 1.23
C LEU A 8 36.37 41.37 1.41
N LEU A 9 36.82 40.67 2.45
CA LEU A 9 36.40 39.28 2.71
C LEU A 9 35.00 39.15 3.35
N ILE A 10 34.61 40.13 4.15
CA ILE A 10 33.31 40.11 4.86
C ILE A 10 32.12 40.26 3.90
N PRO A 11 32.07 41.18 2.95
CA PRO A 11 30.97 41.26 1.99
C PRO A 11 30.92 40.06 1.02
N GLY A 12 32.08 39.48 0.68
CA GLY A 12 32.10 38.29 -0.18
C GLY A 12 31.52 37.03 0.50
N VAL A 13 31.77 36.85 1.79
CA VAL A 13 31.22 35.73 2.57
C VAL A 13 29.70 35.88 2.78
N ILE A 14 29.25 37.12 3.05
CA ILE A 14 27.81 37.41 3.20
C ILE A 14 27.10 37.21 1.87
N LEU A 15 27.67 37.61 0.75
CA LEU A 15 27.08 37.40 -0.57
C LEU A 15 27.07 35.92 -0.95
N ALA A 16 28.12 35.16 -0.64
CA ALA A 16 28.17 33.70 -0.86
C ALA A 16 27.16 32.95 -0.01
N CYS A 17 26.98 33.33 1.26
CA CYS A 17 25.95 32.78 2.12
C CYS A 17 24.54 33.15 1.63
N ALA A 18 24.32 34.38 1.15
CA ALA A 18 23.02 34.76 0.59
C ALA A 18 22.71 34.02 -0.73
N VAL A 19 23.73 33.82 -1.60
CA VAL A 19 23.59 33.03 -2.83
C VAL A 19 23.37 31.53 -2.50
N LEU A 20 24.02 30.99 -1.46
CA LEU A 20 23.81 29.62 -1.00
C LEU A 20 22.40 29.43 -0.39
N MET A 21 21.88 30.40 0.32
CA MET A 21 20.51 30.39 0.83
C MET A 21 19.46 30.60 -0.28
N MET A 22 19.76 31.32 -1.34
CA MET A 22 18.90 31.47 -2.52
C MET A 22 18.89 30.22 -3.41
N SER A 23 19.86 29.32 -3.29
CA SER A 23 19.89 28.03 -4.00
C SER A 23 19.15 26.89 -3.30
N LEU A 24 18.63 27.09 -2.10
CA LEU A 24 17.57 26.27 -1.56
C LEU A 24 16.34 26.52 -2.44
N LYS A 25 16.10 25.66 -3.40
CA LYS A 25 14.87 25.68 -4.20
C LYS A 25 13.70 25.64 -3.22
N TYR A 26 13.02 26.77 -3.08
CA TYR A 26 11.72 26.82 -2.43
C TYR A 26 10.78 26.12 -3.40
N GLU A 27 10.55 24.84 -3.18
CA GLU A 27 9.49 24.10 -3.87
C GLU A 27 8.17 24.56 -3.24
N ALA A 28 7.26 25.02 -4.09
CA ALA A 28 5.93 25.39 -3.62
C ALA A 28 5.25 24.12 -3.06
N PRO A 29 4.46 24.23 -1.97
CA PRO A 29 3.74 23.09 -1.43
C PRO A 29 2.87 22.42 -2.50
N SER A 30 2.81 21.10 -2.50
CA SER A 30 1.92 20.33 -3.36
C SER A 30 0.44 20.59 -3.02
N GLU A 31 -0.48 20.19 -3.90
CA GLU A 31 -1.92 20.29 -3.61
C GLU A 31 -2.31 19.48 -2.36
N ALA A 32 -1.69 18.31 -2.18
CA ALA A 32 -1.88 17.46 -1.01
C ALA A 32 -1.40 18.17 0.27
N GLU A 33 -0.19 18.76 0.25
CA GLU A 33 0.33 19.53 1.38
C GLU A 33 -0.52 20.74 1.70
N MET A 34 -0.97 21.51 0.70
CA MET A 34 -1.87 22.65 0.89
C MET A 34 -3.20 22.24 1.54
N LEU A 35 -3.76 21.10 1.12
CA LEU A 35 -4.96 20.53 1.70
C LEU A 35 -4.76 20.17 3.17
N VAL A 36 -3.66 19.47 3.49
CA VAL A 36 -3.31 19.06 4.86
C VAL A 36 -3.03 20.28 5.73
N MET A 37 -2.28 21.28 5.24
CA MET A 37 -2.01 22.53 5.96
C MET A 37 -3.31 23.27 6.34
N LYS A 38 -4.27 23.32 5.40
CA LYS A 38 -5.57 23.93 5.66
C LYS A 38 -6.33 23.19 6.76
N TYR A 39 -6.42 21.86 6.63
CA TYR A 39 -7.10 21.01 7.61
C TYR A 39 -6.43 21.07 9.00
N ALA A 40 -5.10 20.98 9.05
CA ALA A 40 -4.33 21.09 10.28
C ALA A 40 -4.60 22.41 11.01
N LYS A 41 -4.64 23.53 10.26
CA LYS A 41 -5.00 24.86 10.81
C LYS A 41 -6.43 24.87 11.36
N GLU A 42 -7.40 24.30 10.66
CA GLU A 42 -8.80 24.22 11.11
C GLU A 42 -8.94 23.37 12.38
N LYS A 43 -8.17 22.31 12.50
CA LYS A 43 -8.16 21.38 13.64
C LYS A 43 -7.20 21.78 14.76
N GLN A 44 -6.41 22.84 14.59
CA GLN A 44 -5.42 23.34 15.56
C GLN A 44 -4.31 22.32 15.89
N VAL A 45 -3.90 21.53 14.90
CA VAL A 45 -2.74 20.64 14.96
C VAL A 45 -1.60 21.19 14.12
N ALA A 46 -0.36 20.83 14.46
CA ALA A 46 0.79 21.28 13.67
C ALA A 46 0.90 20.47 12.37
N PHE A 47 1.17 21.15 11.24
CA PHE A 47 1.43 20.45 9.97
C PHE A 47 2.60 19.44 10.08
N THR A 48 3.60 19.75 10.92
CA THR A 48 4.75 18.88 11.18
C THR A 48 4.41 17.56 11.88
N GLU A 49 3.17 17.37 12.34
CA GLU A 49 2.71 16.08 12.87
C GLU A 49 2.41 15.05 11.78
N TYR A 50 2.27 15.50 10.52
CA TYR A 50 2.02 14.60 9.40
C TYR A 50 3.33 14.06 8.83
N PRO A 51 3.54 12.73 8.83
CA PRO A 51 4.70 12.11 8.20
C PRO A 51 4.77 12.37 6.69
N GLU A 52 5.97 12.58 6.17
CA GLU A 52 6.20 12.85 4.74
C GLU A 52 5.65 11.71 3.86
N SER A 53 5.81 10.45 4.29
CA SER A 53 5.28 9.30 3.55
C SER A 53 3.76 9.30 3.42
N LEU A 54 3.03 9.84 4.41
CA LEU A 54 1.57 10.00 4.32
C LEU A 54 1.16 11.17 3.41
N LEU A 55 1.92 12.28 3.43
CA LEU A 55 1.70 13.38 2.47
C LEU A 55 1.91 12.89 1.03
N LYS A 56 2.97 12.13 0.82
CA LYS A 56 3.24 11.50 -0.48
C LYS A 56 2.17 10.49 -0.88
N LEU A 57 1.67 9.69 0.06
CA LEU A 57 0.56 8.77 -0.19
C LEU A 57 -0.69 9.52 -0.68
N LEU A 58 -1.02 10.65 -0.05
CA LEU A 58 -2.18 11.47 -0.46
C LEU A 58 -1.97 12.09 -1.85
N GLU A 59 -0.74 12.51 -2.18
CA GLU A 59 -0.40 13.05 -3.48
C GLU A 59 -0.57 12.01 -4.59
N ASP A 60 -0.08 10.78 -4.34
CA ASP A 60 -0.11 9.68 -5.30
C ASP A 60 -1.50 9.00 -5.37
N ASN A 61 -2.27 9.02 -4.27
CA ASN A 61 -3.58 8.38 -4.18
C ASN A 61 -4.59 9.25 -3.41
N PRO A 62 -5.38 10.07 -4.11
CA PRO A 62 -6.40 10.92 -3.48
C PRO A 62 -7.49 10.18 -2.71
N GLU A 63 -7.69 8.87 -2.93
CA GLU A 63 -8.63 8.05 -2.16
C GLU A 63 -8.25 7.98 -0.66
N THR A 64 -6.97 8.21 -0.33
CA THR A 64 -6.44 8.14 1.03
C THR A 64 -6.66 9.41 1.86
N LYS A 65 -7.35 10.40 1.30
CA LYS A 65 -7.53 11.72 1.91
C LYS A 65 -7.96 11.66 3.37
N GLU A 66 -9.05 10.96 3.66
CA GLU A 66 -9.58 10.89 5.03
C GLU A 66 -8.63 10.14 5.97
N PHE A 67 -7.97 9.10 5.48
CA PHE A 67 -6.94 8.37 6.21
C PHE A 67 -5.76 9.29 6.59
N VAL A 68 -5.25 10.08 5.64
CA VAL A 68 -4.11 10.97 5.90
C VAL A 68 -4.52 12.12 6.82
N LEU A 69 -5.67 12.77 6.57
CA LEU A 69 -6.14 13.88 7.39
C LEU A 69 -6.37 13.52 8.86
N ASP A 70 -6.84 12.29 9.12
CA ASP A 70 -7.13 11.82 10.47
C ASP A 70 -5.89 11.32 11.24
N TYR A 71 -4.73 11.25 10.61
CA TYR A 71 -3.52 10.72 11.23
C TYR A 71 -3.19 11.30 12.62
N PRO A 72 -3.26 12.62 12.89
CA PRO A 72 -3.01 13.16 14.24
C PRO A 72 -4.02 12.73 15.28
N PHE A 73 -5.21 12.30 14.87
CA PHE A 73 -6.32 11.90 15.73
C PHE A 73 -6.53 10.38 15.75
N ARG A 74 -5.58 9.63 15.18
CA ARG A 74 -5.69 8.17 15.10
C ARG A 74 -5.81 7.55 16.49
N GLU A 75 -6.74 6.63 16.59
CA GLU A 75 -6.91 5.77 17.75
C GLU A 75 -6.47 4.35 17.40
N SER A 76 -6.14 3.56 18.42
CA SER A 76 -5.92 2.12 18.23
C SER A 76 -7.27 1.42 18.17
N TRP A 77 -7.58 0.79 17.05
CA TRP A 77 -8.83 0.08 16.84
C TRP A 77 -8.60 -1.43 16.97
N ALA A 78 -9.53 -2.13 17.59
CA ALA A 78 -9.59 -3.58 17.46
C ALA A 78 -10.02 -3.92 16.04
N VAL A 79 -9.33 -4.88 15.41
CA VAL A 79 -9.70 -5.31 14.05
C VAL A 79 -11.03 -6.03 14.09
N ASP A 80 -12.02 -5.51 13.38
CA ASP A 80 -13.36 -6.07 13.23
C ASP A 80 -13.57 -6.48 11.77
N LEU A 81 -13.67 -7.78 11.54
CA LEU A 81 -13.92 -8.38 10.24
C LEU A 81 -15.37 -8.89 10.09
N SER A 82 -16.26 -8.63 11.05
CA SER A 82 -17.64 -9.13 11.06
C SER A 82 -18.43 -8.78 9.79
N ARG A 83 -18.08 -7.68 9.13
CA ARG A 83 -18.68 -7.27 7.85
C ARG A 83 -18.41 -8.26 6.69
N TYR A 84 -17.44 -9.16 6.87
CA TYR A 84 -17.10 -10.19 5.88
C TYR A 84 -17.60 -11.58 6.27
N ASP A 85 -18.26 -11.71 7.43
CA ASP A 85 -18.78 -12.98 7.91
C ASP A 85 -19.86 -13.51 6.95
N GLY A 86 -19.68 -14.76 6.50
CA GLY A 86 -20.60 -15.41 5.55
C GLY A 86 -20.41 -15.00 4.08
N ASP A 87 -19.53 -14.08 3.78
CA ASP A 87 -19.13 -13.82 2.40
C ASP A 87 -18.11 -14.90 1.94
N ARG A 88 -18.47 -15.59 0.85
CA ARG A 88 -17.60 -16.63 0.26
C ARG A 88 -16.61 -16.09 -0.76
N GLY A 89 -16.63 -14.79 -1.00
CA GLY A 89 -15.70 -14.11 -1.90
C GLY A 89 -14.36 -13.80 -1.23
N VAL A 90 -13.43 -13.29 -2.03
CA VAL A 90 -12.20 -12.70 -1.50
C VAL A 90 -12.56 -11.33 -0.91
N PRO A 91 -12.37 -11.08 0.39
CA PRO A 91 -12.65 -9.75 0.96
C PRO A 91 -11.72 -8.69 0.38
N LEU A 92 -12.13 -7.42 0.39
CA LEU A 92 -11.25 -6.30 0.06
C LEU A 92 -10.69 -5.68 1.34
N PHE A 93 -9.41 -5.89 1.61
CA PHE A 93 -8.67 -5.23 2.69
C PHE A 93 -7.82 -4.09 2.10
N LEU A 94 -8.31 -2.85 2.22
CA LEU A 94 -7.52 -1.68 1.80
C LEU A 94 -6.34 -1.50 2.75
N GLN A 95 -5.14 -1.29 2.22
CA GLN A 95 -3.94 -1.12 3.05
C GLN A 95 -4.01 0.13 3.94
N TRP A 96 -4.78 1.13 3.53
CA TRP A 96 -5.04 2.37 4.27
C TRP A 96 -6.36 2.36 5.07
N ASP A 97 -6.92 1.19 5.41
CA ASP A 97 -8.01 1.10 6.39
C ASP A 97 -7.47 1.51 7.78
N ARG A 98 -8.24 2.35 8.51
CA ARG A 98 -7.84 2.89 9.82
C ARG A 98 -7.58 1.83 10.89
N GLN A 99 -8.12 0.63 10.73
CA GLN A 99 -7.95 -0.47 11.68
C GLN A 99 -6.51 -1.03 11.70
N TRP A 100 -5.76 -0.85 10.60
CA TRP A 100 -4.38 -1.39 10.48
C TRP A 100 -3.43 -0.49 9.69
N GLY A 101 -3.93 0.46 8.89
CA GLY A 101 -3.10 1.24 7.98
C GLY A 101 -2.06 2.13 8.68
N TYR A 102 -2.30 2.50 9.93
CA TYR A 102 -1.33 3.27 10.74
C TYR A 102 -0.30 2.39 11.45
N GLU A 103 -0.44 1.06 11.42
CA GLU A 103 0.57 0.15 11.94
C GLU A 103 1.86 0.26 11.11
N MET A 104 2.98 0.08 11.80
CA MET A 104 4.30 0.05 11.14
C MET A 104 4.65 -1.38 10.76
N CYS A 105 5.18 -1.55 9.55
CA CYS A 105 5.72 -2.81 9.06
C CYS A 105 7.02 -2.53 8.29
N HIS A 106 8.12 -3.08 8.75
CA HIS A 106 9.46 -2.87 8.18
C HIS A 106 9.87 -1.41 8.04
N GLY A 107 9.47 -0.59 9.02
CA GLY A 107 9.85 0.82 9.10
C GLY A 107 8.99 1.77 8.27
N GLU A 108 7.87 1.29 7.69
CA GLU A 108 6.92 2.13 6.96
C GLU A 108 5.48 1.82 7.38
N PHE A 109 4.56 2.74 7.18
CA PHE A 109 3.12 2.52 7.41
C PHE A 109 2.56 1.45 6.47
N VAL A 110 1.72 0.58 7.00
CA VAL A 110 0.96 -0.39 6.19
C VAL A 110 0.14 0.34 5.13
N GLY A 111 -0.44 1.49 5.46
CA GLY A 111 -1.16 2.34 4.51
C GLY A 111 -0.34 2.77 3.29
N VAL A 112 0.99 2.84 3.43
CA VAL A 112 1.93 3.22 2.36
C VAL A 112 2.44 2.01 1.59
N ASN A 113 2.88 0.95 2.29
CA ASN A 113 3.59 -0.17 1.65
C ASN A 113 3.05 -1.56 2.05
N GLY A 114 1.78 -1.66 2.46
CA GLY A 114 1.18 -2.89 2.98
C GLY A 114 0.58 -3.85 1.95
N SER A 115 0.65 -3.57 0.64
CA SER A 115 -0.10 -4.32 -0.37
C SER A 115 0.13 -5.83 -0.35
N ALA A 116 1.38 -6.30 -0.20
CA ALA A 116 1.69 -7.74 -0.12
C ALA A 116 1.04 -8.40 1.10
N ALA A 117 1.09 -7.73 2.27
CA ALA A 117 0.46 -8.23 3.49
C ALA A 117 -1.06 -8.32 3.35
N MET A 118 -1.69 -7.30 2.77
CA MET A 118 -3.13 -7.30 2.52
C MET A 118 -3.52 -8.37 1.50
N CYS A 119 -2.74 -8.58 0.44
CA CYS A 119 -3.01 -9.63 -0.54
C CYS A 119 -2.93 -11.04 0.08
N LEU A 120 -1.93 -11.29 0.92
CA LEU A 120 -1.82 -12.57 1.64
C LEU A 120 -2.99 -12.74 2.63
N ALA A 121 -3.34 -11.68 3.36
CA ALA A 121 -4.48 -11.67 4.27
C ALA A 121 -5.79 -11.99 3.54
N MET A 122 -6.10 -11.28 2.44
CA MET A 122 -7.30 -11.48 1.64
C MET A 122 -7.41 -12.91 1.08
N ALA A 123 -6.31 -13.40 0.47
CA ALA A 123 -6.29 -14.73 -0.12
C ALA A 123 -6.39 -15.83 0.94
N GLY A 124 -5.63 -15.72 2.03
CA GLY A 124 -5.67 -16.67 3.14
C GLY A 124 -7.01 -16.68 3.87
N TYR A 125 -7.61 -15.51 4.11
CA TYR A 125 -8.94 -15.39 4.72
C TYR A 125 -10.02 -16.11 3.87
N CYS A 126 -9.99 -15.90 2.55
CA CYS A 126 -10.91 -16.57 1.63
C CYS A 126 -10.72 -18.09 1.64
N ILE A 127 -9.48 -18.59 1.52
CA ILE A 127 -9.20 -20.02 1.44
C ILE A 127 -9.48 -20.75 2.75
N SER A 128 -9.33 -20.08 3.89
CA SER A 128 -9.56 -20.66 5.22
C SER A 128 -10.97 -20.44 5.77
N ASP A 129 -11.92 -20.05 4.93
CA ASP A 129 -13.33 -19.79 5.30
C ASP A 129 -13.45 -18.80 6.49
N GLY A 130 -12.71 -17.69 6.40
CA GLY A 130 -12.78 -16.62 7.40
C GLY A 130 -11.91 -16.81 8.64
N SER A 131 -10.88 -17.66 8.57
CA SER A 131 -9.98 -17.84 9.72
C SER A 131 -9.32 -16.54 10.17
N SER A 132 -9.48 -16.19 11.43
CA SER A 132 -8.85 -15.02 12.03
C SER A 132 -7.32 -15.05 12.01
N GLN A 133 -6.69 -16.18 11.65
CA GLN A 133 -5.25 -16.29 11.43
C GLN A 133 -4.80 -15.33 10.31
N PHE A 134 -5.66 -15.12 9.30
CA PHE A 134 -5.39 -14.27 8.16
C PHE A 134 -5.98 -12.86 8.31
N SER A 135 -6.32 -12.43 9.55
CA SER A 135 -6.68 -11.02 9.76
C SER A 135 -5.49 -10.10 9.44
N PRO A 136 -5.73 -8.89 8.89
CA PRO A 136 -4.66 -7.97 8.49
C PRO A 136 -3.60 -7.73 9.57
N ASP A 137 -4.02 -7.46 10.81
CA ASP A 137 -3.10 -7.21 11.93
C ASP A 137 -2.19 -8.40 12.26
N LYS A 138 -2.69 -9.63 12.11
CA LYS A 138 -1.90 -10.84 12.36
C LYS A 138 -0.89 -11.08 11.23
N ILE A 139 -1.28 -10.84 9.98
CA ILE A 139 -0.36 -10.95 8.85
C ILE A 139 0.73 -9.88 8.91
N ILE A 140 0.41 -8.64 9.32
CA ILE A 140 1.38 -7.56 9.54
C ILE A 140 2.40 -7.98 10.60
N LYS A 141 1.93 -8.42 11.77
CA LYS A 141 2.80 -8.88 12.88
C LYS A 141 3.64 -10.10 12.49
N PHE A 142 3.07 -11.02 11.71
CA PHE A 142 3.79 -12.18 11.21
C PHE A 142 4.89 -11.78 10.21
N ALA A 143 4.60 -10.87 9.28
CA ALA A 143 5.57 -10.35 8.32
C ALA A 143 6.75 -9.65 9.00
N GLU A 144 6.46 -8.75 9.96
CA GLU A 144 7.48 -8.04 10.74
C GLU A 144 8.35 -9.01 11.54
N LYS A 145 7.73 -9.95 12.29
CA LYS A 145 8.43 -10.90 13.15
C LYS A 145 9.41 -11.82 12.39
N ASN A 146 9.06 -12.20 11.16
CA ASN A 146 9.82 -13.15 10.36
C ASN A 146 10.66 -12.48 9.27
N ASP A 147 10.64 -11.16 9.19
CA ASP A 147 11.27 -10.33 8.13
C ASP A 147 10.88 -10.77 6.72
N TYR A 148 9.63 -11.19 6.53
CA TYR A 148 9.11 -11.50 5.20
C TYR A 148 8.58 -10.24 4.53
N ARG A 149 9.07 -9.95 3.33
CA ARG A 149 8.70 -8.78 2.54
C ARG A 149 8.25 -9.20 1.13
N ASP A 150 7.36 -8.43 0.54
CA ASP A 150 7.02 -8.54 -0.87
C ASP A 150 6.69 -9.99 -1.30
N ALA A 151 7.33 -10.47 -2.37
CA ALA A 151 7.14 -11.82 -2.88
C ALA A 151 7.53 -12.91 -1.89
N ALA A 152 8.50 -12.66 -0.99
CA ALA A 152 8.87 -13.61 0.05
C ALA A 152 7.73 -13.80 1.07
N LEU A 153 6.99 -12.72 1.40
CA LEU A 153 5.80 -12.83 2.25
C LEU A 153 4.72 -13.68 1.58
N ILE A 154 4.48 -13.49 0.28
CA ILE A 154 3.49 -14.31 -0.44
C ILE A 154 3.94 -15.78 -0.49
N CYS A 155 5.17 -16.05 -0.93
CA CYS A 155 5.63 -17.41 -1.18
C CYS A 155 6.00 -18.16 0.11
N GLN A 156 6.97 -17.62 0.86
CA GLN A 156 7.52 -18.29 2.04
C GLN A 156 6.61 -18.09 3.25
N GLY A 157 6.09 -16.86 3.41
CA GLY A 157 5.16 -16.53 4.47
C GLY A 157 3.83 -17.30 4.32
N GLY A 158 3.27 -17.34 3.11
CA GLY A 158 2.07 -18.11 2.83
C GLY A 158 2.23 -19.61 3.14
N ALA A 159 3.33 -20.21 2.68
CA ALA A 159 3.64 -21.62 2.99
C ALA A 159 3.83 -21.85 4.50
N ALA A 160 4.50 -20.95 5.21
CA ALA A 160 4.68 -21.05 6.66
C ALA A 160 3.36 -20.89 7.45
N LEU A 161 2.33 -20.33 6.83
CA LEU A 161 0.97 -20.22 7.37
C LEU A 161 0.04 -21.37 6.93
N GLY A 162 0.58 -22.42 6.26
CA GLY A 162 -0.18 -23.59 5.84
C GLY A 162 -0.97 -23.40 4.53
N LEU A 163 -0.54 -22.45 3.69
CA LEU A 163 -1.12 -22.28 2.36
C LEU A 163 -0.24 -22.94 1.30
N LYS A 164 -0.86 -23.59 0.35
CA LYS A 164 -0.19 -24.03 -0.89
C LYS A 164 -0.09 -22.83 -1.83
N VAL A 165 1.14 -22.35 -2.05
CA VAL A 165 1.44 -21.23 -2.93
C VAL A 165 2.17 -21.73 -4.18
N THR A 166 1.54 -21.57 -5.34
CA THR A 166 2.09 -22.09 -6.61
C THR A 166 2.29 -20.96 -7.61
N SER A 167 3.53 -20.71 -8.02
CA SER A 167 3.81 -19.79 -9.12
C SER A 167 3.38 -20.41 -10.45
N ILE A 168 2.67 -19.64 -11.26
CA ILE A 168 2.21 -20.05 -12.58
C ILE A 168 2.57 -18.99 -13.63
N ALA A 169 2.60 -19.41 -14.90
CA ALA A 169 2.75 -18.47 -16.01
C ALA A 169 1.47 -17.66 -16.22
N TRP A 170 1.61 -16.40 -16.67
CA TRP A 170 0.51 -15.54 -17.06
C TRP A 170 -0.10 -16.02 -18.38
N GLU A 171 -0.99 -17.00 -18.29
CA GLU A 171 -1.68 -17.61 -19.42
C GLU A 171 -3.20 -17.56 -19.17
N LYS A 172 -3.97 -16.98 -20.11
CA LYS A 172 -5.41 -16.74 -19.95
C LYS A 172 -6.18 -18.00 -19.52
N ALA A 173 -5.89 -19.13 -20.15
CA ALA A 173 -6.57 -20.39 -19.83
C ALA A 173 -6.29 -20.88 -18.41
N LYS A 174 -5.02 -20.80 -17.96
CA LYS A 174 -4.61 -21.20 -16.61
C LYS A 174 -5.21 -20.27 -15.55
N VAL A 175 -5.04 -18.96 -15.73
CA VAL A 175 -5.59 -17.94 -14.81
C VAL A 175 -7.11 -18.11 -14.67
N THR A 176 -7.81 -18.20 -15.79
CA THR A 176 -9.27 -18.38 -15.79
C THR A 176 -9.71 -19.69 -15.11
N ALA A 177 -8.97 -20.79 -15.32
CA ALA A 177 -9.30 -22.06 -14.70
C ALA A 177 -9.19 -22.03 -13.17
N TYR A 178 -8.11 -21.44 -12.62
CA TYR A 178 -7.93 -21.29 -11.18
C TYR A 178 -9.01 -20.38 -10.55
N LEU A 179 -9.26 -19.22 -11.16
CA LEU A 179 -10.28 -18.30 -10.66
C LEU A 179 -11.69 -18.91 -10.68
N LYS A 180 -12.05 -19.66 -11.72
CA LYS A 180 -13.34 -20.38 -11.79
C LYS A 180 -13.48 -21.47 -10.74
N ASN A 181 -12.36 -22.06 -10.29
CA ASN A 181 -12.33 -23.04 -9.22
C ASN A 181 -12.28 -22.40 -7.81
N GLY A 182 -12.41 -21.07 -7.70
CA GLY A 182 -12.41 -20.36 -6.44
C GLY A 182 -11.02 -20.17 -5.82
N SER A 183 -9.94 -20.44 -6.57
CA SER A 183 -8.57 -20.20 -6.09
C SER A 183 -8.17 -18.75 -6.39
N PRO A 184 -7.99 -17.87 -5.39
CA PRO A 184 -7.48 -16.52 -5.61
C PRO A 184 -6.04 -16.56 -6.12
N ILE A 185 -5.69 -15.54 -6.90
CA ILE A 185 -4.34 -15.40 -7.47
C ILE A 185 -3.77 -14.06 -7.00
N VAL A 186 -2.68 -14.10 -6.24
CA VAL A 186 -1.92 -12.87 -5.94
C VAL A 186 -1.05 -12.55 -7.15
N ALA A 187 -1.09 -11.29 -7.58
CA ALA A 187 -0.28 -10.79 -8.68
C ALA A 187 0.61 -9.63 -8.21
N ALA A 188 1.90 -9.69 -8.54
CA ALA A 188 2.79 -8.54 -8.50
C ALA A 188 2.63 -7.74 -9.78
N THR A 189 2.58 -6.42 -9.68
CA THR A 189 2.45 -5.49 -10.80
C THR A 189 3.69 -4.61 -10.93
N ASP A 190 3.79 -3.87 -12.03
CA ASP A 190 4.89 -2.92 -12.24
C ASP A 190 4.67 -1.55 -11.59
N SER A 191 3.66 -1.42 -10.72
CA SER A 191 3.13 -0.15 -10.21
C SER A 191 2.68 0.80 -11.34
N GLY A 192 1.98 1.82 -11.03
CA GLY A 192 1.36 2.73 -11.96
C GLY A 192 -0.09 2.89 -11.52
N ASP A 193 -1.05 2.54 -12.39
CA ASP A 193 -2.47 2.65 -12.05
C ASP A 193 -2.93 1.59 -11.03
N LEU A 194 -2.21 0.47 -10.89
CA LEU A 194 -2.49 -0.59 -9.93
C LEU A 194 -1.53 -0.54 -8.72
N GLY A 195 -1.99 -1.04 -7.57
CA GLY A 195 -1.13 -1.29 -6.43
C GLY A 195 -0.03 -2.31 -6.74
N LYS A 196 1.09 -2.25 -6.01
CA LYS A 196 2.26 -3.11 -6.21
C LYS A 196 1.93 -4.61 -6.16
N TYR A 197 0.96 -4.99 -5.35
CA TYR A 197 0.37 -6.32 -5.28
C TYR A 197 -1.14 -6.20 -5.28
N ILE A 198 -1.81 -7.10 -6.02
CA ILE A 198 -3.27 -7.19 -6.11
C ILE A 198 -3.70 -8.66 -5.99
N VAL A 199 -4.98 -8.91 -5.70
CA VAL A 199 -5.57 -10.23 -5.77
C VAL A 199 -6.55 -10.29 -6.93
N LEU A 200 -6.34 -11.22 -7.86
CA LEU A 200 -7.37 -11.60 -8.80
C LEU A 200 -8.37 -12.48 -8.05
N SER A 201 -9.57 -11.95 -7.82
CA SER A 201 -10.54 -12.53 -6.88
C SER A 201 -11.61 -13.39 -7.57
N GLY A 202 -11.75 -13.30 -8.89
CA GLY A 202 -12.73 -14.08 -9.63
C GLY A 202 -12.67 -13.85 -11.13
N CYS A 203 -13.43 -14.70 -11.85
CA CYS A 203 -13.58 -14.56 -13.29
C CYS A 203 -15.01 -14.91 -13.71
N TYR A 204 -15.70 -13.97 -14.32
CA TYR A 204 -17.06 -14.13 -14.84
C TYR A 204 -17.18 -13.60 -16.26
N ASN A 205 -17.72 -14.38 -17.19
CA ASN A 205 -17.85 -14.01 -18.62
C ASN A 205 -16.55 -13.50 -19.26
N GLY A 206 -15.40 -14.02 -18.84
CA GLY A 206 -14.09 -13.62 -19.36
C GLY A 206 -13.54 -12.33 -18.76
N MET A 207 -14.30 -11.66 -17.89
CA MET A 207 -13.86 -10.51 -17.10
C MET A 207 -13.29 -10.99 -15.77
N ILE A 208 -12.26 -10.31 -15.30
CA ILE A 208 -11.56 -10.62 -14.05
C ILE A 208 -11.91 -9.55 -13.02
N THR A 209 -12.29 -9.98 -11.82
CA THR A 209 -12.41 -9.10 -10.66
C THR A 209 -11.08 -9.00 -9.92
N VAL A 210 -10.75 -7.80 -9.49
CA VAL A 210 -9.50 -7.50 -8.81
C VAL A 210 -9.79 -6.88 -7.45
N ASN A 211 -9.09 -7.32 -6.41
CA ASN A 211 -9.04 -6.62 -5.14
C ASN A 211 -7.65 -5.96 -5.05
N ASP A 212 -7.63 -4.65 -5.20
CA ASP A 212 -6.44 -3.81 -5.11
C ASP A 212 -6.39 -3.16 -3.73
N PRO A 213 -5.45 -3.55 -2.84
CA PRO A 213 -5.33 -2.95 -1.51
C PRO A 213 -5.04 -1.46 -1.53
N TYR A 214 -4.49 -0.96 -2.62
CA TYR A 214 -4.13 0.44 -2.78
C TYR A 214 -5.31 1.29 -3.24
N SER A 215 -6.24 0.74 -4.05
CA SER A 215 -7.32 1.50 -4.67
C SER A 215 -8.66 0.78 -4.62
N ARG A 216 -9.65 1.43 -4.04
CA ARG A 216 -11.05 1.00 -4.09
C ARG A 216 -11.60 1.10 -5.52
N VAL A 217 -11.26 2.18 -6.22
CA VAL A 217 -11.71 2.42 -7.61
C VAL A 217 -11.27 1.28 -8.52
N ASN A 218 -10.03 0.82 -8.40
CA ASN A 218 -9.54 -0.34 -9.15
C ASN A 218 -10.27 -1.63 -8.78
N SER A 219 -10.66 -1.77 -7.52
CA SER A 219 -11.38 -2.96 -7.01
C SER A 219 -12.84 -2.99 -7.44
N GLU A 220 -13.45 -1.84 -7.73
CA GLU A 220 -14.82 -1.72 -8.23
C GLU A 220 -14.91 -1.95 -9.74
N LYS A 221 -13.78 -1.85 -10.45
CA LYS A 221 -13.68 -2.09 -11.89
C LYS A 221 -13.57 -3.58 -12.19
N VAL A 222 -14.17 -4.03 -13.27
CA VAL A 222 -13.88 -5.34 -13.88
C VAL A 222 -12.83 -5.17 -14.98
N TRP A 223 -11.92 -6.13 -15.10
CA TRP A 223 -10.75 -6.06 -15.95
C TRP A 223 -10.79 -7.15 -17.04
N THR A 224 -10.32 -6.85 -18.20
CA THR A 224 -10.00 -7.88 -19.19
C THR A 224 -8.62 -8.48 -18.91
N PHE A 225 -8.40 -9.70 -19.38
CA PHE A 225 -7.07 -10.32 -19.30
C PHE A 225 -6.02 -9.48 -20.03
N GLU A 226 -6.38 -8.89 -21.14
CA GLU A 226 -5.54 -8.06 -21.99
C GLU A 226 -5.10 -6.77 -21.29
N GLU A 227 -6.01 -6.08 -20.58
CA GLU A 227 -5.69 -4.90 -19.78
C GLU A 227 -4.67 -5.27 -18.67
N LEU A 228 -4.90 -6.36 -17.94
CA LEU A 228 -4.00 -6.79 -16.88
C LEU A 228 -2.62 -7.24 -17.40
N THR A 229 -2.54 -7.76 -18.64
CA THR A 229 -1.28 -8.23 -19.24
C THR A 229 -0.21 -7.14 -19.30
N GLY A 230 -0.60 -5.87 -19.44
CA GLY A 230 0.33 -4.74 -19.43
C GLY A 230 0.99 -4.49 -18.06
N HIS A 231 0.35 -4.88 -16.98
CA HIS A 231 0.73 -4.55 -15.60
C HIS A 231 1.31 -5.74 -14.83
N VAL A 232 0.81 -6.95 -15.06
CA VAL A 232 1.18 -8.15 -14.27
C VAL A 232 2.60 -8.63 -14.62
N ARG A 233 3.38 -8.95 -13.57
CA ARG A 233 4.77 -9.45 -13.68
C ARG A 233 4.90 -10.90 -13.18
N ASN A 234 4.51 -11.17 -11.96
CA ASN A 234 4.53 -12.50 -11.36
C ASN A 234 3.18 -12.81 -10.72
N ILE A 235 2.76 -14.07 -10.74
CA ILE A 235 1.50 -14.50 -10.14
C ILE A 235 1.67 -15.79 -9.33
N TRP A 236 0.90 -15.89 -8.27
CA TRP A 236 0.87 -17.04 -7.37
C TRP A 236 -0.58 -17.41 -7.06
N VAL A 237 -0.92 -18.67 -7.37
CA VAL A 237 -2.20 -19.24 -6.96
C VAL A 237 -2.13 -19.61 -5.49
N ILE A 238 -3.14 -19.24 -4.75
CA ILE A 238 -3.26 -19.56 -3.32
C ILE A 238 -4.36 -20.60 -3.13
N GLN A 239 -4.02 -21.70 -2.46
CA GLN A 239 -4.92 -22.82 -2.20
C GLN A 239 -4.73 -23.35 -0.78
N ASP A 240 -5.64 -24.19 -0.31
CA ASP A 240 -5.41 -25.00 0.89
C ASP A 240 -4.31 -26.02 0.64
N GLU A 241 -3.55 -26.35 1.66
CA GLU A 241 -2.48 -27.35 1.58
C GLU A 241 -3.04 -28.80 1.58
N THR A 242 -4.34 -28.99 1.93
CA THR A 242 -4.99 -30.31 2.04
C THR A 242 -5.41 -30.93 0.70
#